data_e5da06dcb5c1466cb458a22c017c5996
#
_entry.id   e5da06dcb5c1466cb458a22c017c5996
#
_cell.length_a   1.000
_cell.length_b   1.000
_cell.length_c   1.000
_cell.angle_alpha   90.00
_cell.angle_beta   90.00
_cell.angle_gamma   90.00
#
_symmetry.space_group_name_H-M   'P 1'
#
loop_
_entity.id
_entity.type
_entity.pdbx_description
1 polymer ?
#
loop_
_entity_poly.entity_id
_entity_poly.type
_entity_poly.pdbx_seq_one_letter_code
_entity_poly.pdbx_strand_id
1 'polypeptide(L)'
;ASYCKKKNIKYFRGDLYDVSSRFLKASIHYNQTHFIRLSADSPLFDPFILKQALSIANKNPNYDLITNVQKRTFPKGQSVEIIKFKALERLIKDGLSPYEKEHVTAGFYNREKEYLIYNFVSNNNNYKDIQLSVDTEEDFLVIESIFQEVLNTKKEIIMGWEDMAYIYNRIKKISNL
;
A
#
# COMPACT_ATOMS: atom_id res chain seq x y z
N ALA A 1 8.94 -16.63 6.35
CA ALA A 1 10.40 -16.80 6.22
C ALA A 1 10.78 -17.95 5.28
N SER A 2 10.28 -19.20 5.51
CA SER A 2 10.65 -20.38 4.70
C SER A 2 10.38 -20.20 3.20
N TYR A 3 9.23 -19.65 2.83
CA TYR A 3 8.91 -19.32 1.45
C TYR A 3 9.88 -18.27 0.85
N CYS A 4 10.17 -17.20 1.57
CA CYS A 4 11.12 -16.18 1.11
C CYS A 4 12.52 -16.78 0.91
N LYS A 5 12.98 -17.64 1.85
CA LYS A 5 14.24 -18.35 1.72
C LYS A 5 14.26 -19.25 0.47
N LYS A 6 13.18 -20.03 0.24
CA LYS A 6 13.04 -20.91 -0.94
C LYS A 6 13.07 -20.12 -2.26
N LYS A 7 12.52 -18.88 -2.26
CA LYS A 7 12.45 -18.02 -3.46
C LYS A 7 13.59 -17.00 -3.55
N ASN A 8 14.58 -17.07 -2.65
CA ASN A 8 15.69 -16.12 -2.55
C ASN A 8 15.22 -14.65 -2.42
N ILE A 9 14.12 -14.45 -1.69
CA ILE A 9 13.57 -13.12 -1.40
C ILE A 9 14.11 -12.68 -0.04
N LYS A 10 14.67 -11.47 0.01
CA LYS A 10 15.11 -10.86 1.26
C LYS A 10 13.92 -10.71 2.21
N TYR A 11 14.12 -11.02 3.48
CA TYR A 11 13.08 -10.88 4.49
C TYR A 11 13.67 -10.44 5.82
N PHE A 12 12.87 -9.74 6.61
CA PHE A 12 13.21 -9.31 7.96
C PHE A 12 12.12 -9.77 8.92
N ARG A 13 12.53 -10.24 10.10
CA ARG A 13 11.60 -10.63 11.18
C ARG A 13 11.81 -9.73 12.39
N GLY A 14 10.71 -9.28 12.98
CA GLY A 14 10.71 -8.45 14.16
C GLY A 14 9.46 -8.70 14.99
N ASP A 15 9.11 -7.76 15.83
CA ASP A 15 7.93 -7.83 16.68
C ASP A 15 6.64 -8.01 15.85
N LEU A 16 5.71 -8.81 16.36
CA LEU A 16 4.44 -9.08 15.69
C LEU A 16 3.49 -7.89 15.81
N TYR A 17 3.43 -7.28 16.98
CA TYR A 17 2.48 -6.22 17.32
C TYR A 17 3.07 -4.82 17.11
N ASP A 18 4.38 -4.65 17.31
CA ASP A 18 5.08 -3.39 17.02
C ASP A 18 5.64 -3.39 15.60
N VAL A 19 4.73 -3.22 14.63
CA VAL A 19 5.04 -3.17 13.21
C VAL A 19 5.91 -1.95 12.88
N SER A 20 5.68 -0.82 13.53
CA SER A 20 6.46 0.41 13.36
C SER A 20 7.94 0.17 13.70
N SER A 21 8.24 -0.42 14.85
CA SER A 21 9.63 -0.81 15.21
C SER A 21 10.21 -1.86 14.26
N ARG A 22 9.38 -2.76 13.72
CA ARG A 22 9.83 -3.74 12.71
C ARG A 22 10.28 -3.07 11.43
N PHE A 23 9.54 -2.08 10.92
CA PHE A 23 9.95 -1.29 9.75
C PHE A 23 11.22 -0.48 10.02
N LEU A 24 11.33 0.15 11.20
CA LEU A 24 12.53 0.88 11.60
C LEU A 24 13.77 -0.02 11.61
N LYS A 25 13.69 -1.17 12.31
CA LYS A 25 14.77 -2.14 12.39
C LYS A 25 15.15 -2.74 11.04
N ALA A 26 14.16 -3.02 10.17
CA ALA A 26 14.42 -3.48 8.81
C ALA A 26 15.15 -2.41 7.98
N SER A 27 14.76 -1.14 8.11
CA SER A 27 15.41 -0.03 7.41
C SER A 27 16.86 0.15 7.86
N ILE A 28 17.15 -0.01 9.16
CA ILE A 28 18.53 -0.02 9.70
C ILE A 28 19.31 -1.20 9.12
N HIS A 29 18.75 -2.40 9.18
CA HIS A 29 19.39 -3.63 8.71
C HIS A 29 19.80 -3.56 7.24
N TYR A 30 18.94 -2.96 6.41
CA TYR A 30 19.20 -2.80 4.97
C TYR A 30 19.80 -1.44 4.59
N ASN A 31 20.15 -0.60 5.57
CA ASN A 31 20.74 0.75 5.38
C ASN A 31 19.92 1.63 4.45
N GLN A 32 18.60 1.71 4.69
CA GLN A 32 17.67 2.47 3.86
C GLN A 32 17.36 3.83 4.48
N THR A 33 17.37 4.88 3.66
CA THR A 33 16.93 6.24 4.06
C THR A 33 15.44 6.48 3.86
N HIS A 34 14.84 5.71 2.96
CA HIS A 34 13.41 5.69 2.67
C HIS A 34 12.98 4.24 2.44
N PHE A 35 11.74 3.94 2.68
CA PHE A 35 11.16 2.65 2.33
C PHE A 35 9.71 2.82 1.85
N ILE A 36 9.25 1.83 1.11
CA ILE A 36 7.89 1.78 0.59
C ILE A 36 7.12 0.75 1.40
N ARG A 37 5.96 1.17 1.92
CA ARG A 37 5.01 0.28 2.57
C ARG A 37 3.92 -0.09 1.58
N LEU A 38 3.82 -1.37 1.29
CA LEU A 38 2.72 -2.00 0.55
C LEU A 38 2.09 -3.07 1.43
N SER A 39 0.80 -3.32 1.26
CA SER A 39 0.07 -4.36 1.97
C SER A 39 0.08 -5.67 1.18
N ALA A 40 0.30 -6.81 1.86
CA ALA A 40 0.36 -8.13 1.22
C ALA A 40 -1.03 -8.68 0.81
N ASP A 41 -2.08 -8.09 1.32
CA ASP A 41 -3.49 -8.36 1.00
C ASP A 41 -3.97 -7.73 -0.32
N SER A 42 -3.08 -7.06 -1.04
CA SER A 42 -3.38 -6.26 -2.23
C SER A 42 -2.76 -6.88 -3.50
N PRO A 43 -3.24 -8.07 -3.95
CA PRO A 43 -2.60 -8.82 -5.03
C PRO A 43 -2.75 -8.17 -6.41
N LEU A 44 -3.70 -7.26 -6.58
CA LEU A 44 -3.96 -6.52 -7.82
C LEU A 44 -3.40 -5.08 -7.76
N PHE A 45 -2.34 -4.85 -6.98
CA PHE A 45 -1.72 -3.54 -6.88
C PHE A 45 -1.13 -3.09 -8.22
N ASP A 46 -1.47 -1.86 -8.64
CA ASP A 46 -1.02 -1.28 -9.90
C ASP A 46 0.40 -0.66 -9.77
N PRO A 47 1.41 -1.19 -10.48
CA PRO A 47 2.77 -0.65 -10.46
C PRO A 47 2.89 0.80 -10.95
N PHE A 48 1.93 1.31 -11.73
CA PHE A 48 1.95 2.70 -12.19
C PHE A 48 1.71 3.69 -11.05
N ILE A 49 0.89 3.31 -10.06
CA ILE A 49 0.71 4.11 -8.83
C ILE A 49 2.03 4.21 -8.06
N LEU A 50 2.79 3.11 -7.98
CA LEU A 50 4.12 3.13 -7.38
C LEU A 50 5.09 4.03 -8.16
N LYS A 51 5.08 3.96 -9.49
CA LYS A 51 5.91 4.84 -10.33
C LYS A 51 5.58 6.30 -10.11
N GLN A 52 4.29 6.64 -9.98
CA GLN A 52 3.84 7.99 -9.66
C GLN A 52 4.39 8.45 -8.29
N ALA A 53 4.23 7.64 -7.25
CA ALA A 53 4.73 7.94 -5.92
C ALA A 53 6.26 8.15 -5.90
N LEU A 54 7.01 7.28 -6.59
CA LEU A 54 8.47 7.40 -6.73
C LEU A 54 8.88 8.67 -7.50
N SER A 55 8.14 9.03 -8.54
CA SER A 55 8.40 10.29 -9.27
C SER A 55 8.22 11.52 -8.37
N ILE A 56 7.20 11.51 -7.50
CA ILE A 56 6.96 12.56 -6.52
C ILE A 56 8.13 12.60 -5.51
N ALA A 57 8.54 11.46 -4.98
CA ALA A 57 9.63 11.36 -4.01
C ALA A 57 10.96 11.88 -4.58
N ASN A 58 11.28 11.54 -5.82
CA ASN A 58 12.50 11.97 -6.48
C ASN A 58 12.53 13.50 -6.71
N LYS A 59 11.38 14.10 -6.99
CA LYS A 59 11.27 15.56 -7.18
C LYS A 59 11.29 16.35 -5.86
N ASN A 60 10.86 15.71 -4.77
CA ASN A 60 10.65 16.36 -3.48
C ASN A 60 11.15 15.47 -2.33
N PRO A 61 12.48 15.35 -2.14
CA PRO A 61 13.08 14.44 -1.15
C PRO A 61 12.84 14.87 0.31
N ASN A 62 12.25 16.04 0.52
CA ASN A 62 12.03 16.58 1.86
C ASN A 62 10.76 16.05 2.54
N TYR A 63 9.83 15.44 1.81
CA TYR A 63 8.64 14.88 2.42
C TYR A 63 8.97 13.78 3.43
N ASP A 64 8.30 13.81 4.56
CA ASP A 64 8.37 12.80 5.61
C ASP A 64 7.56 11.55 5.24
N LEU A 65 6.42 11.79 4.57
CA LEU A 65 5.52 10.76 4.06
C LEU A 65 4.93 11.20 2.71
N ILE A 66 4.98 10.31 1.72
CA ILE A 66 4.21 10.43 0.48
C ILE A 66 3.20 9.30 0.47
N THR A 67 1.93 9.62 0.26
CA THR A 67 0.83 8.67 0.42
C THR A 67 -0.32 8.95 -0.55
N ASN A 68 -1.15 7.96 -0.82
CA ASN A 68 -2.45 8.11 -1.46
C ASN A 68 -3.60 7.65 -0.54
N VAL A 69 -3.33 7.54 0.77
CA VAL A 69 -4.25 6.92 1.74
C VAL A 69 -4.98 7.96 2.59
N GLN A 70 -4.30 9.04 3.02
CA GLN A 70 -4.86 10.04 3.93
C GLN A 70 -6.14 10.66 3.36
N LYS A 71 -6.11 11.07 2.10
CA LYS A 71 -7.30 11.47 1.33
C LYS A 71 -7.48 10.46 0.19
N ARG A 72 -8.24 9.42 0.48
CA ARG A 72 -8.41 8.30 -0.44
C ARG A 72 -9.25 8.66 -1.65
N THR A 73 -8.71 8.42 -2.84
CA THR A 73 -9.37 8.54 -4.13
C THR A 73 -9.19 7.28 -4.99
N PHE A 74 -8.19 6.46 -4.66
CA PHE A 74 -7.97 5.14 -5.26
C PHE A 74 -8.75 4.06 -4.51
N PRO A 75 -9.09 2.94 -5.16
CA PRO A 75 -9.68 1.77 -4.51
C PRO A 75 -8.84 1.27 -3.32
N LYS A 76 -9.46 0.59 -2.36
CA LYS A 76 -8.72 -0.21 -1.39
C LYS A 76 -7.91 -1.28 -2.12
N GLY A 77 -6.72 -1.60 -1.64
CA GLY A 77 -5.79 -2.47 -2.36
C GLY A 77 -4.83 -1.72 -3.31
N GLN A 78 -5.02 -0.42 -3.49
CA GLN A 78 -4.15 0.44 -4.30
C GLN A 78 -3.34 1.43 -3.45
N SER A 79 -3.06 1.06 -2.20
CA SER A 79 -2.36 1.93 -1.25
C SER A 79 -0.85 1.86 -1.43
N VAL A 80 -0.20 3.03 -1.49
CA VAL A 80 1.26 3.16 -1.46
C VAL A 80 1.66 4.27 -0.50
N GLU A 81 2.67 4.01 0.31
CA GLU A 81 3.21 4.94 1.27
C GLU A 81 4.73 4.89 1.22
N ILE A 82 5.37 6.02 0.90
CA ILE A 82 6.83 6.18 0.94
C ILE A 82 7.18 6.94 2.20
N ILE A 83 7.92 6.31 3.08
CA ILE A 83 8.23 6.83 4.42
C ILE A 83 9.73 7.12 4.52
N LYS A 84 10.06 8.32 4.97
CA LYS A 84 11.43 8.70 5.30
C LYS A 84 11.83 8.05 6.63
N PHE A 85 12.97 7.35 6.64
CA PHE A 85 13.49 6.66 7.83
C PHE A 85 13.54 7.58 9.06
N LYS A 86 14.14 8.78 8.91
CA LYS A 86 14.28 9.75 10.00
C LYS A 86 12.94 10.25 10.54
N ALA A 87 11.92 10.31 9.72
CA ALA A 87 10.57 10.68 10.14
C ALA A 87 9.94 9.57 11.00
N LEU A 88 10.07 8.30 10.59
CA LEU A 88 9.61 7.18 11.39
C LEU A 88 10.38 7.05 12.71
N GLU A 89 11.71 7.25 12.69
CA GLU A 89 12.54 7.26 13.90
C GLU A 89 12.06 8.31 14.91
N ARG A 90 11.78 9.54 14.44
CA ARG A 90 11.23 10.63 15.27
C ARG A 90 9.85 10.26 15.81
N LEU A 91 8.95 9.78 14.97
CA LEU A 91 7.60 9.38 15.34
C LEU A 91 7.60 8.32 16.47
N ILE A 92 8.47 7.32 16.36
CA ILE A 92 8.60 6.26 17.38
C ILE A 92 9.16 6.83 18.68
N LYS A 93 10.16 7.73 18.61
CA LYS A 93 10.76 8.37 19.77
C LYS A 93 9.76 9.24 20.54
N ASP A 94 8.85 9.91 19.84
CA ASP A 94 7.82 10.77 20.43
C ASP A 94 6.69 9.95 21.10
N GLY A 95 6.72 8.64 20.94
CA GLY A 95 5.79 7.69 21.53
C GLY A 95 4.60 7.34 20.63
N LEU A 96 4.29 6.05 20.56
CA LEU A 96 3.19 5.51 19.78
C LEU A 96 2.18 4.79 20.67
N SER A 97 0.89 5.00 20.44
CA SER A 97 -0.17 4.16 20.96
C SER A 97 -0.08 2.72 20.39
N PRO A 98 -0.73 1.72 21.01
CA PRO A 98 -0.78 0.37 20.45
C PRO A 98 -1.29 0.33 19.01
N TYR A 99 -2.32 1.11 18.68
CA TYR A 99 -2.86 1.25 17.33
C TYR A 99 -1.84 1.80 16.32
N GLU A 100 -1.09 2.85 16.70
CA GLU A 100 -0.06 3.45 15.84
C GLU A 100 1.17 2.54 15.66
N LYS A 101 1.47 1.69 16.64
CA LYS A 101 2.51 0.67 16.52
C LYS A 101 2.16 -0.35 15.46
N GLU A 102 0.92 -0.79 15.40
CA GLU A 102 0.41 -1.73 14.41
C GLU A 102 0.21 -1.07 13.03
N HIS A 103 -0.43 0.09 13.01
CA HIS A 103 -0.79 0.82 11.79
C HIS A 103 0.21 1.94 11.47
N VAL A 104 1.44 1.61 11.27
CA VAL A 104 2.68 2.40 11.06
C VAL A 104 2.49 3.87 10.69
N THR A 105 1.60 4.17 9.73
CA THR A 105 1.38 5.52 9.19
C THR A 105 0.28 6.31 9.92
N ALA A 106 -0.50 5.65 10.77
CA ALA A 106 -1.54 6.30 11.57
C ALA A 106 -0.96 7.42 12.45
N GLY A 107 0.23 7.21 13.01
CA GLY A 107 0.90 8.20 13.82
C GLY A 107 1.25 9.49 13.07
N PHE A 108 1.58 9.40 11.78
CA PHE A 108 1.79 10.56 10.92
C PHE A 108 0.47 11.31 10.68
N TYR A 109 -0.60 10.60 10.38
CA TYR A 109 -1.90 11.20 10.11
C TYR A 109 -2.49 11.89 11.34
N ASN A 110 -2.30 11.31 12.53
CA ASN A 110 -2.73 11.90 13.79
C ASN A 110 -1.94 13.17 14.15
N ARG A 111 -0.71 13.33 13.60
CA ARG A 111 0.19 14.47 13.84
C ARG A 111 0.52 15.19 12.53
N GLU A 112 -0.45 15.34 11.64
CA GLU A 112 -0.24 15.88 10.29
C GLU A 112 0.42 17.27 10.24
N LYS A 113 0.27 18.09 11.30
CA LYS A 113 0.89 19.42 11.41
C LYS A 113 2.39 19.36 11.75
N GLU A 114 2.89 18.23 12.21
CA GLU A 114 4.27 18.04 12.65
C GLU A 114 5.14 17.40 11.57
N TYR A 115 4.51 16.83 10.53
CA TYR A 115 5.17 16.10 9.46
C TYR A 115 4.83 16.67 8.09
N LEU A 116 5.82 16.70 7.20
CA LEU A 116 5.61 17.11 5.83
C LEU A 116 5.04 15.95 5.01
N ILE A 117 3.71 15.92 4.90
CA ILE A 117 2.97 14.86 4.21
C ILE A 117 2.52 15.35 2.83
N TYR A 118 2.82 14.56 1.79
CA TYR A 118 2.27 14.76 0.45
C TYR A 118 1.26 13.67 0.14
N ASN A 119 -0.01 14.04 0.05
CA ASN A 119 -1.06 13.13 -0.38
C ASN A 119 -1.36 13.35 -1.86
N PHE A 120 -1.08 12.38 -2.71
CA PHE A 120 -1.49 12.41 -4.10
C PHE A 120 -2.83 11.71 -4.31
N VAL A 121 -3.54 12.12 -5.34
CA VAL A 121 -4.92 11.69 -5.62
C VAL A 121 -5.04 11.20 -7.06
N SER A 122 -6.04 10.37 -7.31
CA SER A 122 -6.51 10.03 -8.65
C SER A 122 -7.37 11.17 -9.20
N ASN A 123 -7.32 11.36 -10.51
CA ASN A 123 -8.27 12.23 -11.22
C ASN A 123 -9.67 11.58 -11.34
N ASN A 124 -9.79 10.29 -11.07
CA ASN A 124 -11.04 9.53 -11.16
C ASN A 124 -11.44 9.02 -9.76
N ASN A 125 -12.47 9.64 -9.19
CA ASN A 125 -12.98 9.31 -7.86
C ASN A 125 -14.12 8.28 -7.87
N ASN A 126 -14.52 7.78 -9.04
CA ASN A 126 -15.69 6.90 -9.19
C ASN A 126 -15.49 5.53 -8.54
N TYR A 127 -14.23 5.17 -8.23
CA TYR A 127 -13.85 3.84 -7.77
C TYR A 127 -13.26 3.81 -6.36
N LYS A 128 -13.29 4.94 -5.62
CA LYS A 128 -12.68 5.06 -4.27
C LYS A 128 -13.24 4.08 -3.25
N ASP A 129 -14.49 3.66 -3.42
CA ASP A 129 -15.22 2.77 -2.51
C ASP A 129 -15.10 1.28 -2.90
N ILE A 130 -14.38 0.98 -4.00
CA ILE A 130 -14.16 -0.40 -4.46
C ILE A 130 -13.10 -1.08 -3.59
N GLN A 131 -13.34 -2.35 -3.28
CA GLN A 131 -12.44 -3.23 -2.53
C GLN A 131 -11.64 -4.12 -3.50
N LEU A 132 -10.35 -3.80 -3.70
CA LEU A 132 -9.39 -4.62 -4.45
C LEU A 132 -8.31 -5.23 -3.54
N SER A 133 -8.53 -5.24 -2.22
CA SER A 133 -7.76 -6.01 -1.23
C SER A 133 -8.57 -7.21 -0.74
N VAL A 134 -7.89 -8.18 -0.16
CA VAL A 134 -8.47 -9.42 0.35
C VAL A 134 -8.52 -9.36 1.86
N ASP A 135 -9.68 -9.02 2.43
CA ASP A 135 -9.93 -9.01 3.87
C ASP A 135 -10.81 -10.20 4.29
N THR A 136 -11.65 -10.71 3.37
CA THR A 136 -12.61 -11.79 3.58
C THR A 136 -12.50 -12.85 2.49
N GLU A 137 -13.16 -14.00 2.69
CA GLU A 137 -13.27 -15.05 1.67
C GLU A 137 -14.05 -14.56 0.43
N GLU A 138 -15.05 -13.73 0.63
CA GLU A 138 -15.79 -13.10 -0.49
C GLU A 138 -14.87 -12.21 -1.33
N ASP A 139 -14.04 -11.37 -0.70
CA ASP A 139 -13.06 -10.56 -1.42
C ASP A 139 -12.12 -11.45 -2.23
N PHE A 140 -11.65 -12.56 -1.65
CA PHE A 140 -10.77 -13.50 -2.34
C PHE A 140 -11.41 -14.04 -3.63
N LEU A 141 -12.67 -14.48 -3.58
CA LEU A 141 -13.38 -15.01 -4.74
C LEU A 141 -13.56 -13.95 -5.85
N VAL A 142 -13.86 -12.72 -5.47
CA VAL A 142 -13.97 -11.61 -6.42
C VAL A 142 -12.62 -11.29 -7.05
N ILE A 143 -11.56 -11.19 -6.24
CA ILE A 143 -10.20 -10.92 -6.74
C ILE A 143 -9.70 -12.06 -7.63
N GLU A 144 -9.95 -13.32 -7.28
CA GLU A 144 -9.64 -14.47 -8.11
C GLU A 144 -10.36 -14.39 -9.46
N SER A 145 -11.64 -14.04 -9.47
CA SER A 145 -12.42 -13.87 -10.70
C SER A 145 -11.86 -12.75 -11.60
N ILE A 146 -11.46 -11.62 -11.02
CA ILE A 146 -10.78 -10.53 -11.74
C ILE A 146 -9.48 -11.05 -12.35
N PHE A 147 -8.68 -11.77 -11.55
CA PHE A 147 -7.40 -12.30 -12.00
C PHE A 147 -7.54 -13.29 -13.15
N GLN A 148 -8.51 -14.20 -13.09
CA GLN A 148 -8.81 -15.13 -14.17
C GLN A 148 -9.23 -14.41 -15.45
N GLU A 149 -10.03 -13.38 -15.35
CA GLU A 149 -10.42 -12.57 -16.51
C GLU A 149 -9.23 -11.86 -17.14
N VAL A 150 -8.36 -11.27 -16.33
CA VAL A 150 -7.11 -10.64 -16.80
C VAL A 150 -6.24 -11.65 -17.55
N LEU A 151 -6.07 -12.87 -17.01
CA LEU A 151 -5.30 -13.94 -17.66
C LEU A 151 -5.92 -14.39 -18.98
N ASN A 152 -7.25 -14.43 -19.09
CA ASN A 152 -7.96 -14.90 -20.27
C ASN A 152 -7.97 -13.86 -21.42
N THR A 153 -7.71 -12.60 -21.13
CA THR A 153 -7.72 -11.53 -22.14
C THR A 153 -6.52 -11.58 -23.07
N LYS A 154 -5.73 -12.63 -23.22
CA LYS A 154 -4.63 -12.88 -24.18
C LYS A 154 -3.87 -11.63 -24.71
N LYS A 155 -4.05 -10.49 -24.09
CA LYS A 155 -3.36 -9.24 -24.41
C LYS A 155 -2.25 -9.06 -23.41
N GLU A 156 -1.05 -8.81 -23.88
CA GLU A 156 0.11 -8.32 -23.11
C GLU A 156 -0.16 -6.90 -22.53
N ILE A 157 -1.41 -6.53 -22.35
CA ILE A 157 -1.81 -5.23 -21.79
C ILE A 157 -1.71 -5.35 -20.28
N ILE A 158 -0.79 -4.63 -19.71
CA ILE A 158 -0.77 -4.38 -18.26
C ILE A 158 -2.06 -3.59 -17.96
N MET A 159 -3.06 -4.26 -17.40
CA MET A 159 -4.29 -3.63 -16.97
C MET A 159 -4.01 -2.74 -15.76
N GLY A 160 -4.45 -1.49 -15.85
CA GLY A 160 -4.36 -0.55 -14.74
C GLY A 160 -5.46 -0.80 -13.69
N TRP A 161 -5.34 -0.13 -12.57
CA TRP A 161 -6.33 -0.24 -11.48
C TRP A 161 -7.75 0.14 -11.92
N GLU A 162 -7.92 1.04 -12.90
CA GLU A 162 -9.23 1.43 -13.42
C GLU A 162 -9.92 0.28 -14.16
N ASP A 163 -9.16 -0.49 -14.96
CA ASP A 163 -9.68 -1.67 -15.63
C ASP A 163 -10.12 -2.73 -14.62
N MET A 164 -9.31 -2.97 -13.58
CA MET A 164 -9.64 -3.91 -12.51
C MET A 164 -10.88 -3.47 -11.74
N ALA A 165 -11.03 -2.17 -11.47
CA ALA A 165 -12.21 -1.61 -10.82
C ALA A 165 -13.46 -1.72 -11.70
N TYR A 166 -13.33 -1.55 -13.00
CA TYR A 166 -14.42 -1.77 -13.97
C TYR A 166 -14.87 -3.24 -13.97
N ILE A 167 -13.93 -4.18 -14.02
CA ILE A 167 -14.21 -5.63 -13.95
C ILE A 167 -14.91 -5.97 -12.63
N TYR A 168 -14.40 -5.46 -11.50
CA TYR A 168 -15.03 -5.62 -10.19
C TYR A 168 -16.51 -5.25 -10.19
N ASN A 169 -16.84 -4.05 -10.68
CA ASN A 169 -18.21 -3.58 -10.75
C ASN A 169 -19.09 -4.46 -11.63
N ARG A 170 -18.55 -5.02 -12.72
CA ARG A 170 -19.27 -5.92 -13.60
C ARG A 170 -19.56 -7.25 -12.90
N ILE A 171 -18.58 -7.84 -12.21
CA ILE A 171 -18.73 -9.09 -11.45
C ILE A 171 -19.80 -8.91 -10.37
N LYS A 172 -19.71 -7.84 -9.55
CA LYS A 172 -20.68 -7.57 -8.49
C LYS A 172 -22.11 -7.38 -9.01
N LYS A 173 -22.30 -6.78 -10.19
CA LYS A 173 -23.62 -6.66 -10.82
C LYS A 173 -24.22 -8.01 -11.28
N ILE A 174 -23.38 -8.92 -11.76
CA ILE A 174 -23.82 -10.25 -12.22
C ILE A 174 -24.15 -11.15 -11.03
N SER A 175 -23.39 -11.05 -9.96
CA SER A 175 -23.53 -11.92 -8.78
C SER A 175 -24.68 -11.49 -7.84
N ASN A 176 -25.35 -10.36 -8.08
CA ASN A 176 -26.33 -9.75 -7.15
C ASN A 176 -25.82 -9.65 -5.70
N LEU A 177 -24.50 -9.59 -5.52
CA LEU A 177 -23.77 -9.51 -4.26
C LEU A 177 -23.42 -8.06 -3.93
#